data_285240e2e1a635d1daf823debc3aedba
#
_entry.id   285240e2e1a635d1daf823debc3aedba
#
_cell.length_a   1.000
_cell.length_b   1.000
_cell.length_c   1.000
_cell.angle_alpha   90.00
_cell.angle_beta   90.00
_cell.angle_gamma   90.00
#
_symmetry.space_group_name_H-M   'P 1'
#
loop_
_entity.id
_entity.type
_entity.pdbx_description
1 polymer ?
#
loop_
_entity_poly.entity_id
_entity_poly.type
_entity_poly.pdbx_seq_one_letter_code
_entity_poly.pdbx_strand_id
1 'polypeptide(L)'
;MKKLLSAFLIFAALQSSLAQTLSPTIVKNNSINYERLAQIDSLLKKYEDQNWLVGDVVIIVKDNQVAYHKGHGYSNLSKKKPMQADAIFRIASQTKAITSLAVMQLFEQGKLGLDQNISDFIPEFKNPKVIKTYNASDSSFTTTAAKREITFRDLLTHTSGIDYPAIGTDTMQAIYAKNHIPSGLGYINESLLAKMKVLGTLPLIHNPGERFTYGLNTDLLGCLVEIISGESLEAYCTKHIFEPLGMKDTYFNVPASKSNRVATVYTEDDNHKIIEWSPTFRNIDPNYPLIPKTYFSGGAGLSSTAFDYSIFLQMLLNGGKYNGKQILGRRTVELMLSPQLDNNLFGDDNFSLGFGLTSKKSANLKMTSEGSFAWGGYFGTTYWADPKEKMVCLIMTQQNPNSHFDYGDKIVNIIYGSLK
;
A
#
# COMPACT_ATOMS: atom_id res chain seq x y z
N MET A 1 -32.22 -63.04 29.59
CA MET A 1 -31.83 -62.38 28.34
C MET A 1 -31.64 -60.89 28.63
N LYS A 2 -30.41 -60.46 28.86
CA LYS A 2 -30.07 -59.07 29.16
C LYS A 2 -29.62 -58.39 27.87
N LYS A 3 -30.35 -57.36 27.44
CA LYS A 3 -29.95 -56.51 26.30
C LYS A 3 -28.96 -55.46 26.79
N LEU A 4 -27.71 -55.52 26.37
CA LEU A 4 -26.73 -54.44 26.49
C LEU A 4 -27.07 -53.34 25.47
N LEU A 5 -27.39 -52.13 25.95
CA LEU A 5 -27.41 -50.91 25.18
C LEU A 5 -25.98 -50.32 25.20
N SER A 6 -25.31 -50.39 24.06
CA SER A 6 -24.04 -49.67 23.84
C SER A 6 -24.35 -48.20 23.48
N ALA A 7 -24.10 -47.26 24.40
CA ALA A 7 -24.16 -45.86 24.12
C ALA A 7 -22.86 -45.44 23.42
N PHE A 8 -22.93 -45.08 22.15
CA PHE A 8 -21.86 -44.44 21.39
C PHE A 8 -21.86 -42.97 21.77
N LEU A 9 -20.91 -42.55 22.62
CA LEU A 9 -20.59 -41.15 22.88
C LEU A 9 -19.78 -40.62 21.69
N ILE A 10 -20.45 -39.88 20.79
CA ILE A 10 -19.79 -39.11 19.78
C ILE A 10 -19.23 -37.84 20.48
N PHE A 11 -17.94 -37.87 20.77
CA PHE A 11 -17.20 -36.67 21.14
C PHE A 11 -17.02 -35.85 19.87
N ALA A 12 -17.96 -34.93 19.60
CA ALA A 12 -17.77 -33.87 18.66
C ALA A 12 -16.73 -32.91 19.28
N ALA A 13 -15.48 -33.06 18.88
CA ALA A 13 -14.45 -32.08 19.15
C ALA A 13 -14.86 -30.78 18.43
N LEU A 14 -15.54 -29.89 19.11
CA LEU A 14 -15.64 -28.49 18.75
C LEU A 14 -14.20 -27.94 18.78
N GLN A 15 -13.51 -27.99 17.65
CA GLN A 15 -12.38 -27.12 17.43
C GLN A 15 -12.97 -25.69 17.38
N SER A 16 -13.08 -25.04 18.54
CA SER A 16 -13.19 -23.61 18.61
C SER A 16 -11.94 -23.07 17.90
N SER A 17 -12.09 -22.67 16.64
CA SER A 17 -11.11 -21.84 15.98
C SER A 17 -11.05 -20.56 16.82
N LEU A 18 -10.15 -20.50 17.79
CA LEU A 18 -9.82 -19.26 18.47
C LEU A 18 -9.56 -18.24 17.37
N ALA A 19 -10.34 -17.18 17.35
CA ALA A 19 -10.17 -16.08 16.42
C ALA A 19 -8.73 -15.59 16.55
N GLN A 20 -7.93 -15.86 15.50
CA GLN A 20 -6.49 -15.67 15.55
C GLN A 20 -6.20 -14.20 15.29
N THR A 21 -6.03 -13.42 16.37
CA THR A 21 -5.60 -12.02 16.34
C THR A 21 -4.09 -11.96 16.51
N LEU A 22 -3.44 -11.06 15.76
CA LEU A 22 -2.07 -10.69 16.05
C LEU A 22 -2.02 -9.96 17.39
N SER A 23 -1.03 -10.30 18.21
CA SER A 23 -0.63 -9.53 19.38
C SER A 23 0.68 -8.81 19.05
N PRO A 24 0.89 -7.55 19.49
CA PRO A 24 2.19 -6.90 19.33
C PRO A 24 3.31 -7.56 20.12
N THR A 25 2.95 -8.48 21.03
CA THR A 25 3.91 -9.26 21.82
C THR A 25 4.63 -10.28 20.94
N ILE A 26 5.95 -10.28 21.00
CA ILE A 26 6.77 -11.25 20.26
C ILE A 26 6.58 -12.64 20.84
N VAL A 27 6.25 -13.59 19.97
CA VAL A 27 6.13 -15.02 20.28
C VAL A 27 7.21 -15.76 19.50
N LYS A 28 8.07 -16.49 20.24
CA LYS A 28 9.11 -17.30 19.61
C LYS A 28 8.48 -18.41 18.76
N ASN A 29 8.82 -18.43 17.48
CA ASN A 29 8.40 -19.43 16.50
C ASN A 29 9.55 -20.42 16.26
N ASN A 30 9.27 -21.72 16.34
CA ASN A 30 10.28 -22.76 16.18
C ASN A 30 10.84 -22.87 14.76
N SER A 31 10.14 -22.33 13.76
CA SER A 31 10.60 -22.27 12.37
C SER A 31 11.61 -21.15 12.11
N ILE A 32 11.96 -20.33 13.12
CA ILE A 32 12.90 -19.22 13.00
C ILE A 32 14.15 -19.47 13.85
N ASN A 33 15.31 -19.22 13.26
CA ASN A 33 16.59 -19.09 13.96
C ASN A 33 16.77 -17.64 14.44
N TYR A 34 16.49 -17.37 15.71
CA TYR A 34 16.54 -16.02 16.29
C TYR A 34 17.96 -15.46 16.42
N GLU A 35 18.98 -16.29 16.50
CA GLU A 35 20.38 -15.85 16.48
C GLU A 35 20.73 -15.21 15.13
N ARG A 36 20.29 -15.84 14.03
CA ARG A 36 20.43 -15.23 12.69
C ARG A 36 19.55 -13.99 12.53
N LEU A 37 18.32 -14.04 13.00
CA LEU A 37 17.38 -12.93 12.89
C LEU A 37 17.89 -11.68 13.63
N ALA A 38 18.61 -11.84 14.76
CA ALA A 38 19.23 -10.74 15.49
C ALA A 38 20.29 -9.97 14.69
N GLN A 39 20.76 -10.48 13.54
CA GLN A 39 21.66 -9.76 12.65
C GLN A 39 20.99 -8.50 12.05
N ILE A 40 19.65 -8.41 12.06
CA ILE A 40 18.92 -7.20 11.67
C ILE A 40 19.35 -6.04 12.58
N ASP A 41 19.39 -6.24 13.89
CA ASP A 41 19.80 -5.20 14.85
C ASP A 41 21.22 -4.69 14.57
N SER A 42 22.14 -5.60 14.29
CA SER A 42 23.54 -5.28 14.01
C SER A 42 23.70 -4.53 12.68
N LEU A 43 22.92 -4.95 11.66
CA LEU A 43 22.90 -4.29 10.36
C LEU A 43 22.39 -2.85 10.48
N LEU A 44 21.23 -2.66 11.10
CA LEU A 44 20.60 -1.34 11.23
C LEU A 44 21.45 -0.41 12.09
N LYS A 45 22.01 -0.91 13.21
CA LYS A 45 22.94 -0.15 14.05
C LYS A 45 24.14 0.35 13.25
N LYS A 46 24.69 -0.46 12.34
CA LYS A 46 25.77 -0.03 11.46
C LYS A 46 25.37 1.14 10.55
N TYR A 47 24.15 1.09 9.98
CA TYR A 47 23.65 2.16 9.10
C TYR A 47 23.37 3.45 9.88
N GLU A 48 22.89 3.34 11.13
CA GLU A 48 22.73 4.48 12.03
C GLU A 48 24.09 5.12 12.36
N ASP A 49 25.09 4.30 12.75
CA ASP A 49 26.43 4.78 13.12
C ASP A 49 27.17 5.48 11.97
N GLN A 50 26.84 5.09 10.72
CA GLN A 50 27.38 5.72 9.51
C GLN A 50 26.56 6.94 9.06
N ASN A 51 25.49 7.28 9.78
CA ASN A 51 24.52 8.34 9.40
C ASN A 51 23.90 8.11 8.01
N TRP A 52 23.61 6.86 7.67
CA TRP A 52 22.94 6.46 6.44
C TRP A 52 21.44 6.23 6.64
N LEU A 53 21.02 6.04 7.89
CA LEU A 53 19.64 5.83 8.30
C LEU A 53 19.37 6.60 9.58
N VAL A 54 18.23 7.33 9.62
CA VAL A 54 17.79 7.99 10.85
C VAL A 54 17.14 7.01 11.80
N GLY A 55 16.24 6.20 11.27
CA GLY A 55 15.55 5.19 12.04
C GLY A 55 14.42 4.52 11.26
N ASP A 56 14.05 3.35 11.73
CA ASP A 56 12.99 2.53 11.15
C ASP A 56 12.21 1.73 12.20
N VAL A 57 11.15 1.09 11.75
CA VAL A 57 10.47 0.00 12.45
C VAL A 57 10.41 -1.20 11.53
N VAL A 58 10.93 -2.34 12.01
CA VAL A 58 10.80 -3.63 11.32
C VAL A 58 9.81 -4.49 12.08
N ILE A 59 8.85 -5.10 11.35
CA ILE A 59 7.97 -6.14 11.90
C ILE A 59 7.99 -7.37 10.99
N ILE A 60 8.02 -8.54 11.62
CA ILE A 60 7.93 -9.85 10.96
C ILE A 60 6.84 -10.64 11.66
N VAL A 61 5.85 -11.05 10.90
CA VAL A 61 4.80 -11.97 11.32
C VAL A 61 5.04 -13.31 10.62
N LYS A 62 5.08 -14.39 11.37
CA LYS A 62 5.25 -15.76 10.87
C LYS A 62 4.19 -16.65 11.47
N ASP A 63 3.46 -17.37 10.64
CA ASP A 63 2.39 -18.28 11.07
C ASP A 63 1.36 -17.61 12.01
N ASN A 64 0.87 -16.40 11.65
CA ASN A 64 -0.04 -15.56 12.44
C ASN A 64 0.50 -15.14 13.84
N GLN A 65 1.81 -15.09 14.02
CA GLN A 65 2.44 -14.62 15.26
C GLN A 65 3.51 -13.59 14.97
N VAL A 66 3.58 -12.54 15.79
CA VAL A 66 4.66 -11.55 15.68
C VAL A 66 5.95 -12.20 16.17
N ALA A 67 6.88 -12.43 15.23
CA ALA A 67 8.19 -13.01 15.52
C ALA A 67 9.27 -11.96 15.81
N TYR A 68 9.11 -10.77 15.24
CA TYR A 68 10.00 -9.63 15.43
C TYR A 68 9.20 -8.33 15.29
N HIS A 69 9.41 -7.37 16.21
CA HIS A 69 8.77 -6.04 16.11
C HIS A 69 9.61 -5.06 16.93
N LYS A 70 10.38 -4.20 16.24
CA LYS A 70 11.33 -3.32 16.91
C LYS A 70 11.54 -2.02 16.12
N GLY A 71 11.68 -0.91 16.87
CA GLY A 71 12.16 0.35 16.34
C GLY A 71 13.68 0.49 16.54
N HIS A 72 14.37 1.08 15.58
CA HIS A 72 15.81 1.35 15.61
C HIS A 72 16.04 2.83 15.32
N GLY A 73 17.12 3.38 15.87
CA GLY A 73 17.49 4.78 15.68
C GLY A 73 16.49 5.77 16.27
N TYR A 74 16.16 6.80 15.50
CA TYR A 74 15.39 7.95 15.98
C TYR A 74 14.14 8.21 15.16
N SER A 75 13.02 8.51 15.84
CA SER A 75 11.81 9.07 15.22
C SER A 75 11.95 10.58 14.97
N ASN A 76 12.85 11.24 15.72
CA ASN A 76 13.28 12.61 15.48
C ASN A 76 14.74 12.76 15.91
N LEU A 77 15.63 13.01 14.94
CA LEU A 77 17.07 13.03 15.15
C LEU A 77 17.50 14.29 15.94
N SER A 78 16.97 15.47 15.59
CA SER A 78 17.35 16.74 16.24
C SER A 78 16.98 16.75 17.74
N LYS A 79 15.86 16.10 18.08
CA LYS A 79 15.39 15.94 19.48
C LYS A 79 15.94 14.69 20.16
N LYS A 80 16.76 13.90 19.48
CA LYS A 80 17.25 12.59 19.96
C LYS A 80 16.14 11.68 20.50
N LYS A 81 14.93 11.77 19.86
CA LYS A 81 13.78 10.98 20.26
C LYS A 81 13.91 9.56 19.67
N PRO A 82 14.02 8.50 20.48
CA PRO A 82 14.16 7.14 19.98
C PRO A 82 12.95 6.73 19.12
N MET A 83 13.20 5.88 18.13
CA MET A 83 12.14 5.26 17.36
C MET A 83 11.43 4.21 18.22
N GLN A 84 10.12 4.34 18.35
CA GLN A 84 9.28 3.36 19.05
C GLN A 84 8.60 2.46 18.02
N ALA A 85 8.38 1.19 18.39
CA ALA A 85 7.74 0.21 17.51
C ALA A 85 6.31 0.63 17.07
N ASP A 86 5.65 1.48 17.86
CA ASP A 86 4.31 2.01 17.61
C ASP A 86 4.32 3.39 16.89
N ALA A 87 5.45 3.80 16.33
CA ALA A 87 5.55 5.04 15.56
C ALA A 87 4.59 5.02 14.35
N ILE A 88 4.02 6.19 14.05
CA ILE A 88 3.11 6.39 12.92
C ILE A 88 3.91 6.95 11.74
N PHE A 89 3.79 6.29 10.60
CA PHE A 89 4.49 6.60 9.36
C PHE A 89 3.52 7.06 8.28
N ARG A 90 3.90 8.02 7.45
CA ARG A 90 3.21 8.32 6.20
C ARG A 90 3.50 7.16 5.26
N ILE A 91 2.47 6.37 4.95
CA ILE A 91 2.65 5.15 4.14
C ILE A 91 2.55 5.40 2.64
N ALA A 92 2.18 6.63 2.25
CA ALA A 92 2.10 7.04 0.85
C ALA A 92 1.45 5.94 -0.02
N SER A 93 2.16 5.44 -1.05
CA SER A 93 1.60 4.48 -2.01
C SER A 93 1.15 3.14 -1.44
N GLN A 94 1.49 2.80 -0.21
CA GLN A 94 0.89 1.63 0.46
C GLN A 94 -0.62 1.84 0.71
N THR A 95 -1.11 3.08 0.68
CA THR A 95 -2.55 3.41 0.69
C THR A 95 -3.31 2.69 -0.43
N LYS A 96 -2.67 2.48 -1.58
CA LYS A 96 -3.28 1.86 -2.77
C LYS A 96 -3.87 0.48 -2.49
N ALA A 97 -3.19 -0.33 -1.71
CA ALA A 97 -3.67 -1.66 -1.34
C ALA A 97 -4.97 -1.61 -0.53
N ILE A 98 -5.08 -0.65 0.39
CA ILE A 98 -6.29 -0.42 1.20
C ILE A 98 -7.45 0.06 0.31
N THR A 99 -7.19 1.02 -0.58
CA THR A 99 -8.20 1.53 -1.52
C THR A 99 -8.65 0.44 -2.50
N SER A 100 -7.71 -0.39 -2.99
CA SER A 100 -8.04 -1.54 -3.84
C SER A 100 -8.93 -2.55 -3.10
N LEU A 101 -8.67 -2.82 -1.80
CA LEU A 101 -9.55 -3.65 -0.98
C LEU A 101 -10.96 -3.05 -0.89
N ALA A 102 -11.10 -1.73 -0.68
CA ALA A 102 -12.39 -1.06 -0.63
C ALA A 102 -13.18 -1.25 -1.94
N VAL A 103 -12.51 -1.12 -3.10
CA VAL A 103 -13.11 -1.40 -4.42
C VAL A 103 -13.54 -2.86 -4.52
N MET A 104 -12.72 -3.81 -4.08
CA MET A 104 -13.04 -5.23 -4.11
C MET A 104 -14.20 -5.61 -3.16
N GLN A 105 -14.39 -4.89 -2.06
CA GLN A 105 -15.58 -5.05 -1.20
C GLN A 105 -16.86 -4.59 -1.94
N LEU A 106 -16.81 -3.47 -2.66
CA LEU A 106 -17.95 -2.99 -3.46
C LEU A 106 -18.22 -3.92 -4.65
N PHE A 107 -17.18 -4.46 -5.28
CA PHE A 107 -17.30 -5.50 -6.31
C PHE A 107 -18.00 -6.76 -5.77
N GLU A 108 -17.58 -7.27 -4.62
CA GLU A 108 -18.18 -8.45 -3.98
C GLU A 108 -19.66 -8.23 -3.60
N GLN A 109 -20.01 -6.98 -3.28
CA GLN A 109 -21.41 -6.57 -3.01
C GLN A 109 -22.25 -6.40 -4.30
N GLY A 110 -21.67 -6.63 -5.49
CA GLY A 110 -22.35 -6.45 -6.77
C GLY A 110 -22.63 -5.00 -7.15
N LYS A 111 -21.97 -4.04 -6.52
CA LYS A 111 -22.19 -2.59 -6.78
C LYS A 111 -21.41 -2.08 -7.99
N LEU A 112 -20.43 -2.83 -8.46
CA LEU A 112 -19.64 -2.55 -9.66
C LEU A 112 -19.16 -3.86 -10.32
N GLY A 113 -18.82 -3.80 -11.62
CA GLY A 113 -18.11 -4.84 -12.34
C GLY A 113 -16.66 -4.44 -12.60
N LEU A 114 -15.70 -5.38 -12.55
CA LEU A 114 -14.30 -5.05 -12.84
C LEU A 114 -14.09 -4.51 -14.27
N ASP A 115 -14.85 -5.02 -15.22
CA ASP A 115 -14.78 -4.61 -16.63
C ASP A 115 -15.88 -3.59 -16.99
N GLN A 116 -16.59 -3.04 -15.98
CA GLN A 116 -17.53 -1.93 -16.13
C GLN A 116 -16.77 -0.62 -16.39
N ASN A 117 -17.31 0.21 -17.27
CA ASN A 117 -16.76 1.54 -17.56
C ASN A 117 -16.90 2.47 -16.36
N ILE A 118 -15.85 3.20 -16.02
CA ILE A 118 -15.90 4.19 -14.95
C ILE A 118 -16.72 5.43 -15.33
N SER A 119 -16.93 5.66 -16.62
CA SER A 119 -17.78 6.73 -17.14
C SER A 119 -19.26 6.60 -16.76
N ASP A 120 -19.71 5.41 -16.34
CA ASP A 120 -21.04 5.19 -15.78
C ASP A 120 -21.22 5.96 -14.46
N PHE A 121 -20.14 6.24 -13.73
CA PHE A 121 -20.11 6.94 -12.45
C PHE A 121 -19.59 8.37 -12.55
N ILE A 122 -18.61 8.61 -13.43
CA ILE A 122 -18.02 9.93 -13.68
C ILE A 122 -18.06 10.19 -15.20
N PRO A 123 -19.12 10.84 -15.72
CA PRO A 123 -19.33 11.02 -17.15
C PRO A 123 -18.20 11.75 -17.89
N GLU A 124 -17.37 12.51 -17.19
CA GLU A 124 -16.22 13.22 -17.76
C GLU A 124 -15.15 12.25 -18.33
N PHE A 125 -15.17 10.96 -17.95
CA PHE A 125 -14.32 9.91 -18.52
C PHE A 125 -14.92 9.22 -19.75
N LYS A 126 -16.08 9.68 -20.24
CA LYS A 126 -16.68 9.12 -21.46
C LYS A 126 -15.91 9.53 -22.69
N ASN A 127 -15.75 8.58 -23.63
CA ASN A 127 -15.03 8.80 -24.88
C ASN A 127 -13.62 9.41 -24.66
N PRO A 128 -12.75 8.77 -23.87
CA PRO A 128 -11.44 9.31 -23.52
C PRO A 128 -10.60 9.51 -24.78
N LYS A 129 -9.64 10.41 -24.68
CA LYS A 129 -8.72 10.73 -25.78
C LYS A 129 -7.29 10.37 -25.37
N VAL A 130 -6.51 9.92 -26.35
CA VAL A 130 -5.09 9.62 -26.18
C VAL A 130 -4.27 10.73 -26.82
N ILE A 131 -3.19 11.17 -26.15
CA ILE A 131 -2.29 12.17 -26.68
C ILE A 131 -1.60 11.65 -27.96
N LYS A 132 -1.55 12.50 -29.00
CA LYS A 132 -0.89 12.18 -30.27
C LYS A 132 0.39 12.98 -30.45
N THR A 133 0.32 14.29 -30.22
CA THR A 133 1.47 15.19 -30.31
C THR A 133 1.46 16.15 -29.12
N TYR A 134 2.63 16.58 -28.67
CA TYR A 134 2.82 17.57 -27.64
C TYR A 134 3.87 18.58 -28.08
N ASN A 135 3.59 19.86 -27.87
CA ASN A 135 4.53 20.95 -28.09
C ASN A 135 5.01 21.51 -26.74
N ALA A 136 6.29 21.31 -26.44
CA ALA A 136 6.86 21.73 -25.16
C ALA A 136 6.95 23.27 -24.99
N SER A 137 6.93 24.05 -26.10
CA SER A 137 7.07 25.50 -26.04
C SER A 137 5.83 26.23 -25.49
N ASP A 138 4.62 25.67 -25.71
CA ASP A 138 3.34 26.27 -25.31
C ASP A 138 2.41 25.31 -24.58
N SER A 139 2.86 24.05 -24.37
CA SER A 139 2.06 22.97 -23.79
C SER A 139 0.80 22.62 -24.58
N SER A 140 0.76 22.97 -25.87
CA SER A 140 -0.33 22.53 -26.76
C SER A 140 -0.18 21.06 -27.13
N PHE A 141 -1.30 20.40 -27.39
CA PHE A 141 -1.30 19.00 -27.78
C PHE A 141 -2.45 18.68 -28.75
N THR A 142 -2.27 17.62 -29.54
CA THR A 142 -3.34 17.00 -30.29
C THR A 142 -3.68 15.63 -29.74
N THR A 143 -4.87 15.15 -29.99
CA THR A 143 -5.36 13.87 -29.48
C THR A 143 -6.02 13.03 -30.55
N THR A 144 -6.11 11.73 -30.30
CA THR A 144 -6.99 10.79 -31.04
C THR A 144 -7.96 10.16 -30.06
N ALA A 145 -9.09 9.64 -30.54
CA ALA A 145 -10.00 8.87 -29.70
C ALA A 145 -9.30 7.62 -29.17
N ALA A 146 -9.52 7.30 -27.92
CA ALA A 146 -9.07 6.01 -27.36
C ALA A 146 -9.83 4.85 -28.00
N LYS A 147 -9.23 3.66 -28.05
CA LYS A 147 -9.84 2.46 -28.62
C LYS A 147 -11.05 1.95 -27.82
N ARG A 148 -11.09 2.23 -26.53
CA ARG A 148 -12.18 1.92 -25.60
C ARG A 148 -12.16 2.83 -24.39
N GLU A 149 -13.20 2.76 -23.58
CA GLU A 149 -13.28 3.46 -22.30
C GLU A 149 -12.46 2.76 -21.21
N ILE A 150 -12.21 3.48 -20.11
CA ILE A 150 -11.46 2.98 -18.95
C ILE A 150 -12.40 2.14 -18.08
N THR A 151 -11.91 1.00 -17.58
CA THR A 151 -12.62 0.12 -16.67
C THR A 151 -12.02 0.18 -15.26
N PHE A 152 -12.74 -0.37 -14.25
CA PHE A 152 -12.18 -0.55 -12.90
C PHE A 152 -10.92 -1.42 -12.91
N ARG A 153 -10.89 -2.46 -13.75
CA ARG A 153 -9.71 -3.32 -13.92
C ARG A 153 -8.50 -2.51 -14.38
N ASP A 154 -8.67 -1.62 -15.35
CA ASP A 154 -7.58 -0.76 -15.84
C ASP A 154 -7.02 0.13 -14.73
N LEU A 155 -7.88 0.65 -13.85
CA LEU A 155 -7.43 1.46 -12.71
C LEU A 155 -6.70 0.60 -11.68
N LEU A 156 -7.24 -0.57 -11.31
CA LEU A 156 -6.65 -1.48 -10.34
C LEU A 156 -5.30 -2.05 -10.79
N THR A 157 -5.09 -2.14 -12.11
CA THR A 157 -3.85 -2.69 -12.71
C THR A 157 -2.90 -1.61 -13.25
N HIS A 158 -3.23 -0.33 -13.08
CA HIS A 158 -2.47 0.78 -13.65
C HIS A 158 -2.28 0.70 -15.17
N THR A 159 -3.31 0.27 -15.90
CA THR A 159 -3.30 0.18 -17.37
C THR A 159 -4.25 1.17 -18.06
N SER A 160 -4.82 2.12 -17.31
CA SER A 160 -5.80 3.08 -17.86
C SER A 160 -5.21 4.10 -18.85
N GLY A 161 -3.90 4.36 -18.77
CA GLY A 161 -3.24 5.47 -19.46
C GLY A 161 -3.25 6.80 -18.69
N ILE A 162 -3.79 6.83 -17.47
CA ILE A 162 -3.64 7.96 -16.53
C ILE A 162 -2.23 7.93 -15.96
N ASP A 163 -1.53 9.06 -16.04
CA ASP A 163 -0.15 9.23 -15.55
C ASP A 163 -0.10 9.91 -14.17
N TYR A 164 1.08 10.24 -13.69
CA TYR A 164 1.32 10.86 -12.38
C TYR A 164 1.84 12.31 -12.53
N PRO A 165 1.32 13.30 -11.76
CA PRO A 165 1.78 14.71 -11.85
C PRO A 165 3.23 14.92 -11.45
N ALA A 166 3.75 14.12 -10.52
CA ALA A 166 5.08 14.36 -9.91
C ALA A 166 6.18 13.44 -10.44
N ILE A 167 5.82 12.24 -10.95
CA ILE A 167 6.78 11.20 -11.35
C ILE A 167 6.42 10.55 -12.69
N GLY A 168 5.43 11.09 -13.39
CA GLY A 168 5.03 10.64 -14.72
C GLY A 168 5.92 11.19 -15.82
N THR A 169 5.46 11.09 -17.06
CA THR A 169 6.15 11.65 -18.23
C THR A 169 6.16 13.18 -18.19
N ASP A 170 7.21 13.83 -18.67
CA ASP A 170 7.34 15.29 -18.70
C ASP A 170 6.12 15.94 -19.38
N THR A 171 5.62 15.33 -20.45
CA THR A 171 4.40 15.75 -21.16
C THR A 171 3.19 15.82 -20.24
N MET A 172 2.92 14.73 -19.50
CA MET A 172 1.75 14.66 -18.64
C MET A 172 1.93 15.50 -17.36
N GLN A 173 3.16 15.58 -16.83
CA GLN A 173 3.47 16.50 -15.74
C GLN A 173 3.11 17.95 -16.12
N ALA A 174 3.52 18.42 -17.30
CA ALA A 174 3.21 19.79 -17.78
C ALA A 174 1.69 20.00 -17.98
N ILE A 175 0.99 19.03 -18.57
CA ILE A 175 -0.46 19.09 -18.77
C ILE A 175 -1.18 19.12 -17.42
N TYR A 176 -0.80 18.26 -16.48
CA TYR A 176 -1.40 18.18 -15.15
C TYR A 176 -1.12 19.42 -14.30
N ALA A 177 0.10 19.96 -14.37
CA ALA A 177 0.46 21.22 -13.68
C ALA A 177 -0.42 22.39 -14.18
N LYS A 178 -0.60 22.54 -15.49
CA LYS A 178 -1.44 23.58 -16.11
C LYS A 178 -2.92 23.46 -15.69
N ASN A 179 -3.39 22.26 -15.36
CA ASN A 179 -4.76 21.99 -14.93
C ASN A 179 -4.88 21.79 -13.40
N HIS A 180 -3.84 22.10 -12.65
CA HIS A 180 -3.80 22.00 -11.17
C HIS A 180 -4.23 20.63 -10.65
N ILE A 181 -3.79 19.55 -11.32
CA ILE A 181 -4.02 18.18 -10.85
C ILE A 181 -3.04 17.86 -9.73
N PRO A 182 -3.50 17.53 -8.51
CA PRO A 182 -2.61 17.24 -7.39
C PRO A 182 -1.97 15.86 -7.50
N SER A 183 -0.79 15.71 -6.88
CA SER A 183 -0.08 14.41 -6.85
C SER A 183 -0.63 13.40 -5.82
N GLY A 184 -1.63 13.80 -5.03
CA GLY A 184 -2.17 12.97 -3.95
C GLY A 184 -1.33 12.98 -2.66
N LEU A 185 -0.11 13.53 -2.68
CA LEU A 185 0.72 13.75 -1.50
C LEU A 185 0.61 15.20 -1.00
N GLY A 186 0.71 15.37 0.31
CA GLY A 186 0.66 16.69 0.95
C GLY A 186 -0.75 17.12 1.33
N TYR A 187 -0.87 18.40 1.69
CA TYR A 187 -2.15 19.03 2.02
C TYR A 187 -2.84 19.54 0.75
N ILE A 188 -4.04 19.05 0.50
CA ILE A 188 -4.86 19.42 -0.65
C ILE A 188 -6.20 19.92 -0.12
N ASN A 189 -6.44 21.23 -0.28
CA ASN A 189 -7.67 21.89 0.15
C ASN A 189 -8.68 21.99 -0.99
N GLU A 190 -9.00 20.86 -1.60
CA GLU A 190 -9.93 20.79 -2.73
C GLU A 190 -10.75 19.50 -2.67
N SER A 191 -11.86 19.45 -3.41
CA SER A 191 -12.68 18.23 -3.50
C SER A 191 -12.00 17.18 -4.38
N LEU A 192 -11.90 15.95 -3.88
CA LEU A 192 -11.40 14.81 -4.65
C LEU A 192 -12.21 14.64 -5.95
N LEU A 193 -13.55 14.65 -5.87
CA LEU A 193 -14.42 14.52 -7.03
C LEU A 193 -14.20 15.65 -8.06
N ALA A 194 -14.05 16.91 -7.61
CA ALA A 194 -13.82 18.02 -8.53
C ALA A 194 -12.51 17.83 -9.31
N LYS A 195 -11.44 17.37 -8.66
CA LYS A 195 -10.17 17.12 -9.34
C LYS A 195 -10.23 15.90 -10.27
N MET A 196 -10.93 14.85 -9.90
CA MET A 196 -11.12 13.68 -10.77
C MET A 196 -11.97 14.00 -12.01
N LYS A 197 -12.95 14.89 -11.89
CA LYS A 197 -13.70 15.41 -13.05
C LYS A 197 -12.80 16.17 -14.02
N VAL A 198 -11.95 17.06 -13.51
CA VAL A 198 -10.95 17.75 -14.36
C VAL A 198 -10.02 16.73 -15.02
N LEU A 199 -9.50 15.75 -14.26
CA LEU A 199 -8.65 14.68 -14.80
C LEU A 199 -9.33 13.94 -15.96
N GLY A 200 -10.65 13.67 -15.87
CA GLY A 200 -11.43 13.00 -16.89
C GLY A 200 -11.51 13.75 -18.23
N THR A 201 -11.28 15.07 -18.23
CA THR A 201 -11.25 15.90 -19.46
C THR A 201 -9.88 15.92 -20.12
N LEU A 202 -8.83 15.40 -19.47
CA LEU A 202 -7.45 15.43 -19.94
C LEU A 202 -7.11 14.16 -20.75
N PRO A 203 -6.11 14.24 -21.66
CA PRO A 203 -5.74 13.09 -22.45
C PRO A 203 -5.05 12.01 -21.62
N LEU A 204 -5.20 10.76 -22.06
CA LEU A 204 -4.42 9.62 -21.62
C LEU A 204 -3.07 9.57 -22.34
N ILE A 205 -2.05 8.99 -21.73
CA ILE A 205 -0.73 8.82 -22.36
C ILE A 205 -0.70 7.63 -23.34
N HIS A 206 -1.62 6.69 -23.23
CA HIS A 206 -1.82 5.54 -24.12
C HIS A 206 -3.25 5.01 -24.02
N ASN A 207 -3.63 4.08 -24.89
CA ASN A 207 -4.94 3.45 -24.82
C ASN A 207 -5.10 2.59 -23.55
N PRO A 208 -6.31 2.55 -22.94
CA PRO A 208 -6.59 1.67 -21.83
C PRO A 208 -6.26 0.20 -22.14
N GLY A 209 -5.56 -0.47 -21.23
CA GLY A 209 -5.11 -1.86 -21.34
C GLY A 209 -3.82 -2.06 -22.16
N GLU A 210 -3.23 -1.03 -22.74
CA GLU A 210 -2.10 -1.19 -23.67
C GLU A 210 -0.77 -1.42 -22.96
N ARG A 211 -0.55 -0.78 -21.82
CA ARG A 211 0.67 -0.94 -21.00
C ARG A 211 0.44 -0.49 -19.56
N PHE A 212 1.34 -0.90 -18.68
CA PHE A 212 1.40 -0.42 -17.31
C PHE A 212 1.92 1.03 -17.28
N THR A 213 1.16 1.92 -16.64
CA THR A 213 1.57 3.30 -16.34
C THR A 213 1.14 3.65 -14.93
N TYR A 214 2.12 3.74 -14.03
CA TYR A 214 1.88 4.11 -12.64
C TYR A 214 1.37 5.54 -12.56
N GLY A 215 0.16 5.74 -12.03
CA GLY A 215 -0.51 7.04 -12.09
C GLY A 215 -1.56 7.25 -10.99
N LEU A 216 -2.38 8.29 -11.15
CA LEU A 216 -3.46 8.67 -10.21
C LEU A 216 -4.66 7.70 -10.21
N ASN A 217 -4.50 6.52 -10.81
CA ASN A 217 -5.54 5.50 -10.90
C ASN A 217 -6.25 5.24 -9.57
N THR A 218 -5.47 5.18 -8.48
CA THR A 218 -6.03 4.81 -7.17
C THR A 218 -6.67 5.99 -6.44
N ASP A 219 -6.27 7.24 -6.75
CA ASP A 219 -7.03 8.42 -6.31
C ASP A 219 -8.41 8.43 -6.97
N LEU A 220 -8.48 8.09 -8.27
CA LEU A 220 -9.74 7.94 -9.00
C LEU A 220 -10.57 6.77 -8.44
N LEU A 221 -9.96 5.63 -8.09
CA LEU A 221 -10.64 4.54 -7.38
C LEU A 221 -11.19 5.00 -6.04
N GLY A 222 -10.44 5.79 -5.26
CA GLY A 222 -10.93 6.38 -4.00
C GLY A 222 -12.17 7.25 -4.22
N CYS A 223 -12.16 8.09 -5.25
CA CYS A 223 -13.33 8.89 -5.65
C CYS A 223 -14.52 8.00 -6.04
N LEU A 224 -14.30 6.92 -6.78
CA LEU A 224 -15.35 5.98 -7.16
C LEU A 224 -15.91 5.23 -5.94
N VAL A 225 -15.08 4.92 -4.94
CA VAL A 225 -15.56 4.37 -3.65
C VAL A 225 -16.50 5.37 -2.98
N GLU A 226 -16.17 6.67 -2.94
CA GLU A 226 -17.06 7.70 -2.36
C GLU A 226 -18.39 7.77 -3.09
N ILE A 227 -18.38 7.79 -4.41
CA ILE A 227 -19.61 7.88 -5.25
C ILE A 227 -20.50 6.65 -5.04
N ILE A 228 -19.93 5.45 -5.09
CA ILE A 228 -20.66 4.19 -5.07
C ILE A 228 -21.19 3.87 -3.68
N SER A 229 -20.43 4.19 -2.64
CA SER A 229 -20.82 3.92 -1.25
C SER A 229 -21.70 5.00 -0.65
N GLY A 230 -21.56 6.25 -1.10
CA GLY A 230 -22.16 7.43 -0.48
C GLY A 230 -21.44 7.87 0.80
N GLU A 231 -20.29 7.30 1.12
CA GLU A 231 -19.46 7.61 2.28
C GLU A 231 -18.15 8.26 1.81
N SER A 232 -17.52 9.17 2.59
CA SER A 232 -16.16 9.60 2.26
C SER A 232 -15.18 8.42 2.32
N LEU A 233 -14.08 8.47 1.58
CA LEU A 233 -13.10 7.39 1.59
C LEU A 233 -12.56 7.12 3.01
N GLU A 234 -12.35 8.16 3.82
CA GLU A 234 -11.97 8.03 5.22
C GLU A 234 -13.03 7.28 6.03
N ALA A 235 -14.31 7.68 5.93
CA ALA A 235 -15.40 7.02 6.63
C ALA A 235 -15.57 5.56 6.19
N TYR A 236 -15.50 5.31 4.88
CA TYR A 236 -15.59 3.96 4.33
C TYR A 236 -14.47 3.05 4.85
N CYS A 237 -13.22 3.48 4.73
CA CYS A 237 -12.09 2.70 5.19
C CYS A 237 -12.12 2.47 6.71
N THR A 238 -12.49 3.48 7.48
CA THR A 238 -12.62 3.36 8.95
C THR A 238 -13.64 2.31 9.31
N LYS A 239 -14.86 2.43 8.79
CA LYS A 239 -16.01 1.59 9.15
C LYS A 239 -15.90 0.15 8.62
N HIS A 240 -15.41 -0.01 7.38
CA HIS A 240 -15.46 -1.29 6.68
C HIS A 240 -14.11 -2.05 6.68
N ILE A 241 -13.01 -1.38 7.04
CA ILE A 241 -11.67 -1.97 7.03
C ILE A 241 -10.99 -1.83 8.40
N PHE A 242 -10.76 -0.59 8.88
CA PHE A 242 -9.92 -0.38 10.06
C PHE A 242 -10.56 -0.86 11.36
N GLU A 243 -11.81 -0.48 11.64
CA GLU A 243 -12.52 -0.93 12.84
C GLU A 243 -12.72 -2.45 12.87
N PRO A 244 -13.20 -3.12 11.79
CA PRO A 244 -13.34 -4.57 11.77
C PRO A 244 -12.02 -5.32 11.97
N LEU A 245 -10.89 -4.78 11.47
CA LEU A 245 -9.56 -5.34 11.63
C LEU A 245 -8.91 -4.97 12.97
N GLY A 246 -9.41 -3.96 13.66
CA GLY A 246 -8.80 -3.42 14.87
C GLY A 246 -7.53 -2.58 14.60
N MET A 247 -7.40 -1.99 13.42
CA MET A 247 -6.34 -1.06 13.02
C MET A 247 -6.58 0.30 13.67
N LYS A 248 -6.07 0.52 14.87
CA LYS A 248 -6.38 1.68 15.71
C LYS A 248 -5.49 2.90 15.46
N ASP A 249 -4.48 2.74 14.63
CA ASP A 249 -3.44 3.73 14.35
C ASP A 249 -3.23 3.95 12.84
N THR A 250 -4.32 3.80 12.06
CA THR A 250 -4.33 4.04 10.62
C THR A 250 -5.32 5.13 10.27
N TYR A 251 -4.86 6.21 9.60
CA TYR A 251 -5.61 7.45 9.44
C TYR A 251 -5.31 8.17 8.13
N PHE A 252 -6.31 8.85 7.56
CA PHE A 252 -6.10 9.96 6.63
C PHE A 252 -5.74 11.25 7.38
N ASN A 253 -6.41 11.51 8.50
CA ASN A 253 -6.14 12.63 9.40
C ASN A 253 -5.73 12.08 10.77
N VAL A 254 -4.44 12.19 11.11
CA VAL A 254 -3.94 11.69 12.39
C VAL A 254 -4.46 12.55 13.54
N PRO A 255 -5.11 11.96 14.56
CA PRO A 255 -5.62 12.73 15.69
C PRO A 255 -4.51 13.48 16.43
N ALA A 256 -4.80 14.70 16.90
CA ALA A 256 -3.84 15.54 17.61
C ALA A 256 -3.20 14.84 18.84
N SER A 257 -3.99 14.00 19.54
CA SER A 257 -3.52 13.18 20.67
C SER A 257 -2.43 12.18 20.32
N LYS A 258 -2.25 11.85 19.02
CA LYS A 258 -1.25 10.91 18.51
C LYS A 258 -0.13 11.58 17.71
N SER A 259 -0.15 12.91 17.59
CA SER A 259 0.83 13.70 16.82
C SER A 259 2.28 13.44 17.25
N ASN A 260 2.48 13.20 18.53
CA ASN A 260 3.80 12.88 19.10
C ASN A 260 4.39 11.55 18.65
N ARG A 261 3.59 10.66 18.06
CA ARG A 261 4.03 9.35 17.52
C ARG A 261 4.35 9.42 16.03
N VAL A 262 4.02 10.52 15.35
CA VAL A 262 4.31 10.67 13.92
C VAL A 262 5.81 10.88 13.73
N ALA A 263 6.45 10.00 12.95
CA ALA A 263 7.87 10.07 12.66
C ALA A 263 8.20 11.28 11.78
N THR A 264 9.33 11.92 12.04
CA THR A 264 9.84 13.03 11.24
C THR A 264 10.34 12.53 9.89
N VAL A 265 10.12 13.31 8.84
CA VAL A 265 10.57 12.96 7.48
C VAL A 265 11.95 13.57 7.22
N TYR A 266 12.79 12.80 6.56
CA TYR A 266 14.16 13.18 6.19
C TYR A 266 14.37 13.02 4.69
N THR A 267 15.36 13.72 4.18
CA THR A 267 15.87 13.65 2.83
C THR A 267 17.40 13.73 2.85
N GLU A 268 18.03 13.66 1.70
CA GLU A 268 19.47 13.91 1.55
C GLU A 268 19.70 15.21 0.79
N ASP A 269 20.74 15.94 1.19
CA ASP A 269 21.28 17.06 0.41
C ASP A 269 22.15 16.56 -0.76
N ASP A 270 22.69 17.49 -1.54
CA ASP A 270 23.53 17.20 -2.71
C ASP A 270 24.84 16.44 -2.36
N ASN A 271 25.23 16.40 -1.09
CA ASN A 271 26.36 15.67 -0.56
C ASN A 271 25.97 14.34 0.10
N HIS A 272 24.75 13.88 -0.11
CA HIS A 272 24.15 12.69 0.53
C HIS A 272 24.09 12.74 2.05
N LYS A 273 24.16 13.96 2.64
CA LYS A 273 23.97 14.13 4.08
C LYS A 273 22.48 14.17 4.40
N ILE A 274 22.08 13.42 5.41
CA ILE A 274 20.70 13.41 5.90
C ILE A 274 20.36 14.78 6.51
N ILE A 275 19.26 15.36 6.03
CA ILE A 275 18.65 16.59 6.53
C ILE A 275 17.15 16.38 6.77
N GLU A 276 16.56 17.15 7.67
CA GLU A 276 15.12 17.13 7.91
C GLU A 276 14.39 17.71 6.68
N TRP A 277 13.28 17.06 6.28
CA TRP A 277 12.47 17.49 5.15
C TRP A 277 11.83 18.85 5.43
N SER A 278 12.15 19.84 4.62
CA SER A 278 11.54 21.18 4.72
C SER A 278 10.09 21.16 4.23
N PRO A 279 9.17 21.91 4.85
CA PRO A 279 7.79 22.06 4.37
C PRO A 279 7.65 22.54 2.92
N THR A 280 8.67 23.20 2.39
CA THR A 280 8.70 23.71 1.00
C THR A 280 9.40 22.76 0.03
N PHE A 281 10.07 21.71 0.54
CA PHE A 281 10.79 20.77 -0.31
C PHE A 281 9.79 19.96 -1.18
N ARG A 282 9.98 20.02 -2.49
CA ARG A 282 9.08 19.39 -3.48
C ARG A 282 7.61 19.80 -3.34
N ASN A 283 7.32 20.94 -2.71
CA ASN A 283 5.96 21.41 -2.41
C ASN A 283 5.11 20.40 -1.58
N ILE A 284 5.77 19.62 -0.73
CA ILE A 284 5.10 18.68 0.17
C ILE A 284 5.40 19.07 1.62
N ASP A 285 4.42 19.65 2.32
CA ASP A 285 4.53 19.83 3.77
C ASP A 285 4.47 18.45 4.45
N PRO A 286 5.52 18.00 5.15
CA PRO A 286 5.55 16.70 5.80
C PRO A 286 4.55 16.60 6.95
N ASN A 287 4.00 17.70 7.43
CA ASN A 287 3.00 17.72 8.49
C ASN A 287 1.56 17.50 7.99
N TYR A 288 1.37 17.28 6.70
CA TYR A 288 0.04 17.10 6.10
C TYR A 288 -0.86 16.05 6.79
N PRO A 289 -0.36 14.98 7.45
CA PRO A 289 -1.23 14.07 8.18
C PRO A 289 -1.87 14.67 9.42
N LEU A 290 -1.29 15.76 9.95
CA LEU A 290 -1.75 16.48 11.15
C LEU A 290 -2.67 17.68 10.81
N ILE A 291 -2.83 17.98 9.52
CA ILE A 291 -3.66 19.09 9.03
C ILE A 291 -4.99 18.48 8.55
N PRO A 292 -6.13 18.85 9.17
CA PRO A 292 -7.42 18.37 8.72
C PRO A 292 -7.67 18.66 7.25
N LYS A 293 -8.04 17.65 6.49
CA LYS A 293 -8.30 17.74 5.04
C LYS A 293 -9.50 16.89 4.66
N THR A 294 -10.06 17.18 3.50
CA THR A 294 -11.20 16.47 2.91
C THR A 294 -10.86 15.78 1.58
N TYR A 295 -9.69 16.07 1.01
CA TYR A 295 -9.16 15.30 -0.10
C TYR A 295 -8.48 14.05 0.46
N PHE A 296 -9.19 12.94 0.46
CA PHE A 296 -8.67 11.65 0.92
C PHE A 296 -8.03 10.92 -0.26
N SER A 297 -6.73 11.15 -0.46
CA SER A 297 -6.00 10.50 -1.56
C SER A 297 -6.02 8.98 -1.39
N GLY A 298 -6.71 8.28 -2.29
CA GLY A 298 -6.72 6.83 -2.34
C GLY A 298 -5.37 6.24 -2.77
N GLY A 299 -4.53 7.06 -3.39
CA GLY A 299 -3.20 6.68 -3.85
C GLY A 299 -2.07 6.91 -2.85
N ALA A 300 -2.24 7.82 -1.85
CA ALA A 300 -1.11 8.22 -1.00
C ALA A 300 -1.46 8.82 0.37
N GLY A 301 -2.75 8.92 0.73
CA GLY A 301 -3.21 9.76 1.83
C GLY A 301 -3.06 9.20 3.24
N LEU A 302 -2.84 7.90 3.41
CA LEU A 302 -2.85 7.24 4.73
C LEU A 302 -1.52 7.39 5.47
N SER A 303 -1.66 7.40 6.79
CA SER A 303 -0.59 7.14 7.75
C SER A 303 -0.97 5.92 8.59
N SER A 304 0.02 5.09 8.97
CA SER A 304 -0.20 3.86 9.72
C SER A 304 1.01 3.47 10.55
N THR A 305 0.85 2.49 11.43
CA THR A 305 1.95 1.80 12.11
C THR A 305 2.32 0.51 11.38
N ALA A 306 3.52 0.00 11.61
CA ALA A 306 3.94 -1.30 11.09
C ALA A 306 3.00 -2.43 11.57
N PHE A 307 2.54 -2.36 12.82
CA PHE A 307 1.65 -3.36 13.38
C PHE A 307 0.26 -3.35 12.72
N ASP A 308 -0.39 -2.19 12.61
CA ASP A 308 -1.71 -2.11 11.97
C ASP A 308 -1.66 -2.59 10.51
N TYR A 309 -0.64 -2.16 9.77
CA TYR A 309 -0.52 -2.56 8.38
C TYR A 309 -0.21 -4.07 8.24
N SER A 310 0.50 -4.66 9.22
CA SER A 310 0.72 -6.11 9.25
C SER A 310 -0.59 -6.90 9.47
N ILE A 311 -1.54 -6.35 10.25
CA ILE A 311 -2.88 -6.93 10.42
C ILE A 311 -3.62 -7.01 9.07
N PHE A 312 -3.58 -5.92 8.29
CA PHE A 312 -4.18 -5.86 6.96
C PHE A 312 -3.60 -6.93 6.01
N LEU A 313 -2.28 -7.04 5.96
CA LEU A 313 -1.61 -8.04 5.11
C LEU A 313 -1.88 -9.48 5.59
N GLN A 314 -1.90 -9.69 6.90
CA GLN A 314 -2.21 -11.01 7.49
C GLN A 314 -3.66 -11.42 7.18
N MET A 315 -4.60 -10.49 7.18
CA MET A 315 -5.99 -10.75 6.78
C MET A 315 -6.04 -11.27 5.33
N LEU A 316 -5.27 -10.69 4.41
CA LEU A 316 -5.18 -11.17 3.03
C LEU A 316 -4.58 -12.59 2.95
N LEU A 317 -3.48 -12.86 3.68
CA LEU A 317 -2.89 -14.21 3.77
C LEU A 317 -3.87 -15.24 4.35
N ASN A 318 -4.78 -14.82 5.21
CA ASN A 318 -5.82 -15.66 5.80
C ASN A 318 -7.07 -15.79 4.91
N GLY A 319 -6.97 -15.46 3.63
CA GLY A 319 -8.09 -15.55 2.67
C GLY A 319 -9.25 -14.61 2.99
N GLY A 320 -8.94 -13.42 3.50
CA GLY A 320 -9.91 -12.35 3.76
C GLY A 320 -10.54 -12.40 5.16
N LYS A 321 -10.03 -13.26 6.06
CA LYS A 321 -10.54 -13.41 7.43
C LYS A 321 -9.55 -12.87 8.46
N TYR A 322 -10.08 -12.19 9.47
CA TYR A 322 -9.31 -11.77 10.63
C TYR A 322 -10.21 -11.66 11.85
N ASN A 323 -9.75 -12.10 13.00
CA ASN A 323 -10.48 -12.04 14.28
C ASN A 323 -11.94 -12.55 14.18
N GLY A 324 -12.15 -13.66 13.48
CA GLY A 324 -13.48 -14.22 13.27
C GLY A 324 -14.39 -13.45 12.31
N LYS A 325 -13.96 -12.30 11.79
CA LYS A 325 -14.69 -11.50 10.82
C LYS A 325 -14.24 -11.79 9.39
N GLN A 326 -15.19 -11.86 8.46
CA GLN A 326 -14.93 -11.90 7.02
C GLN A 326 -14.85 -10.45 6.51
N ILE A 327 -13.68 -10.01 6.08
CA ILE A 327 -13.45 -8.67 5.53
C ILE A 327 -13.63 -8.66 4.01
N LEU A 328 -13.22 -9.75 3.36
CA LEU A 328 -13.40 -10.01 1.93
C LEU A 328 -13.56 -11.52 1.73
N GLY A 329 -14.38 -11.95 0.78
CA GLY A 329 -14.56 -13.34 0.45
C GLY A 329 -13.27 -14.02 -0.03
N ARG A 330 -13.06 -15.30 0.32
CA ARG A 330 -11.84 -16.03 -0.07
C ARG A 330 -11.59 -15.98 -1.59
N ARG A 331 -12.61 -16.19 -2.41
CA ARG A 331 -12.48 -16.15 -3.86
C ARG A 331 -12.15 -14.75 -4.39
N THR A 332 -12.64 -13.73 -3.72
CA THR A 332 -12.33 -12.33 -4.07
C THR A 332 -10.88 -11.98 -3.72
N VAL A 333 -10.36 -12.49 -2.60
CA VAL A 333 -8.92 -12.37 -2.25
C VAL A 333 -8.05 -13.10 -3.28
N GLU A 334 -8.42 -14.34 -3.65
CA GLU A 334 -7.70 -15.10 -4.67
C GLU A 334 -7.68 -14.37 -6.02
N LEU A 335 -8.81 -13.77 -6.43
CA LEU A 335 -8.88 -12.94 -7.63
C LEU A 335 -8.01 -11.68 -7.49
N MET A 336 -8.10 -11.00 -6.34
CA MET A 336 -7.34 -9.78 -6.06
C MET A 336 -5.82 -10.01 -6.11
N LEU A 337 -5.36 -11.17 -5.68
CA LEU A 337 -3.94 -11.54 -5.64
C LEU A 337 -3.49 -12.40 -6.84
N SER A 338 -4.34 -12.62 -7.84
CA SER A 338 -3.96 -13.32 -9.06
C SER A 338 -3.32 -12.37 -10.09
N PRO A 339 -2.37 -12.85 -10.92
CA PRO A 339 -1.83 -12.07 -12.03
C PRO A 339 -2.95 -11.54 -12.95
N GLN A 340 -2.90 -10.27 -13.28
CA GLN A 340 -3.90 -9.61 -14.13
C GLN A 340 -3.31 -9.07 -15.44
N LEU A 341 -2.00 -8.95 -15.53
CA LEU A 341 -1.33 -8.40 -16.70
C LEU A 341 -0.72 -9.55 -17.54
N ASP A 342 -0.86 -9.43 -18.85
CA ASP A 342 -0.18 -10.30 -19.79
C ASP A 342 1.34 -10.08 -19.75
N ASN A 343 2.08 -11.07 -20.26
CA ASN A 343 3.53 -11.15 -20.22
C ASN A 343 4.24 -9.82 -20.54
N ASN A 344 5.14 -9.41 -19.66
CA ASN A 344 6.06 -8.27 -19.78
C ASN A 344 5.48 -6.85 -19.61
N LEU A 345 4.18 -6.68 -19.32
CA LEU A 345 3.66 -5.34 -19.04
C LEU A 345 4.17 -4.75 -17.71
N PHE A 346 4.66 -5.62 -16.80
CA PHE A 346 5.25 -5.23 -15.51
C PHE A 346 6.68 -5.82 -15.33
N GLY A 347 7.48 -5.80 -16.36
CA GLY A 347 8.84 -6.36 -16.35
C GLY A 347 8.86 -7.87 -16.15
N ASP A 348 9.76 -8.37 -15.28
CA ASP A 348 9.89 -9.79 -14.97
C ASP A 348 8.88 -10.28 -13.91
N ASP A 349 8.27 -9.36 -13.18
CA ASP A 349 7.23 -9.63 -12.18
C ASP A 349 5.83 -9.54 -12.78
N ASN A 350 4.82 -9.89 -12.00
CA ASN A 350 3.41 -9.72 -12.34
C ASN A 350 2.80 -8.57 -11.54
N PHE A 351 1.63 -8.10 -11.98
CA PHE A 351 0.81 -7.17 -11.22
C PHE A 351 -0.62 -7.70 -11.09
N SER A 352 -1.20 -7.54 -9.91
CA SER A 352 -2.55 -7.97 -9.58
C SER A 352 -3.51 -6.77 -9.46
N LEU A 353 -4.65 -6.95 -8.82
CA LEU A 353 -5.57 -5.85 -8.52
C LEU A 353 -5.06 -5.03 -7.32
N GLY A 354 -3.98 -4.27 -7.53
CA GLY A 354 -3.39 -3.35 -6.56
C GLY A 354 -2.08 -3.79 -5.91
N PHE A 355 -1.45 -4.90 -6.33
CA PHE A 355 -0.18 -5.38 -5.79
C PHE A 355 0.80 -5.81 -6.89
N GLY A 356 2.08 -5.54 -6.68
CA GLY A 356 3.14 -6.24 -7.40
C GLY A 356 3.25 -7.68 -6.89
N LEU A 357 3.40 -8.63 -7.81
CA LEU A 357 3.50 -10.05 -7.50
C LEU A 357 4.84 -10.61 -7.96
N THR A 358 5.52 -11.34 -7.07
CA THR A 358 6.71 -12.10 -7.45
C THR A 358 6.31 -13.20 -8.43
N SER A 359 6.82 -13.15 -9.66
CA SER A 359 6.61 -14.18 -10.67
C SER A 359 7.47 -15.41 -10.39
N LYS A 360 7.17 -16.52 -11.08
CA LYS A 360 8.03 -17.71 -11.07
C LYS A 360 9.47 -17.39 -11.52
N LYS A 361 9.61 -16.50 -12.52
CA LYS A 361 10.94 -16.06 -13.00
C LYS A 361 11.71 -15.32 -11.91
N SER A 362 11.05 -14.34 -11.29
CA SER A 362 11.66 -13.53 -10.21
C SER A 362 11.95 -14.34 -8.95
N ALA A 363 11.11 -15.31 -8.60
CA ALA A 363 11.33 -16.20 -7.44
C ALA A 363 12.61 -17.05 -7.57
N ASN A 364 13.09 -17.28 -8.79
CA ASN A 364 14.38 -17.94 -9.02
C ASN A 364 15.59 -17.00 -8.81
N LEU A 365 15.37 -15.71 -8.70
CA LEU A 365 16.41 -14.67 -8.59
C LEU A 365 16.37 -13.91 -7.26
N LYS A 366 15.28 -14.06 -6.49
CA LYS A 366 15.05 -13.36 -5.22
C LYS A 366 14.77 -14.36 -4.11
N MET A 367 14.80 -13.89 -2.87
CA MET A 367 14.47 -14.74 -1.71
C MET A 367 12.96 -14.96 -1.54
N THR A 368 12.14 -14.06 -2.05
CA THR A 368 10.67 -14.13 -1.96
C THR A 368 10.11 -15.24 -2.85
N SER A 369 9.11 -15.96 -2.35
CA SER A 369 8.47 -17.05 -3.10
C SER A 369 7.57 -16.53 -4.23
N GLU A 370 7.33 -17.37 -5.26
CA GLU A 370 6.32 -17.09 -6.28
C GLU A 370 4.94 -16.85 -5.62
N GLY A 371 4.26 -15.80 -6.07
CA GLY A 371 2.98 -15.35 -5.51
C GLY A 371 3.10 -14.44 -4.29
N SER A 372 4.32 -14.14 -3.82
CA SER A 372 4.51 -13.08 -2.84
C SER A 372 4.00 -11.75 -3.39
N PHE A 373 3.29 -10.97 -2.57
CA PHE A 373 2.77 -9.67 -2.96
C PHE A 373 3.40 -8.56 -2.14
N ALA A 374 3.72 -7.46 -2.81
CA ALA A 374 4.52 -6.39 -2.23
C ALA A 374 4.19 -5.02 -2.83
N TRP A 375 4.52 -3.97 -2.10
CA TRP A 375 4.63 -2.61 -2.59
C TRP A 375 5.45 -1.75 -1.64
N GLY A 376 5.71 -0.50 -2.06
CA GLY A 376 6.42 0.48 -1.25
C GLY A 376 5.66 1.79 -1.10
N GLY A 377 6.20 2.70 -0.28
CA GLY A 377 5.71 4.06 -0.08
C GLY A 377 6.79 5.09 -0.36
N TYR A 378 6.39 6.26 -0.83
CA TYR A 378 7.27 7.34 -1.25
C TYR A 378 8.34 7.75 -0.23
N PHE A 379 8.04 7.61 1.06
CA PHE A 379 8.97 7.98 2.13
C PHE A 379 9.86 6.81 2.61
N GLY A 380 10.01 5.75 1.81
CA GLY A 380 10.91 4.63 2.08
C GLY A 380 10.25 3.46 2.85
N THR A 381 8.94 3.49 3.07
CA THR A 381 8.24 2.34 3.63
C THR A 381 8.12 1.21 2.61
N THR A 382 8.25 -0.05 3.04
CA THR A 382 8.05 -1.22 2.18
C THR A 382 7.38 -2.35 2.94
N TYR A 383 6.66 -3.20 2.20
CA TYR A 383 6.12 -4.45 2.73
C TYR A 383 6.18 -5.56 1.68
N TRP A 384 6.20 -6.78 2.19
CA TRP A 384 5.87 -7.96 1.41
C TRP A 384 5.15 -8.99 2.27
N ALA A 385 4.32 -9.79 1.63
CA ALA A 385 3.69 -10.94 2.23
C ALA A 385 3.94 -12.16 1.36
N ASP A 386 4.40 -13.24 1.96
CA ASP A 386 4.78 -14.49 1.31
C ASP A 386 3.80 -15.59 1.72
N PRO A 387 2.86 -15.98 0.82
CA PRO A 387 1.87 -17.01 1.13
C PRO A 387 2.48 -18.38 1.39
N LYS A 388 3.59 -18.72 0.70
CA LYS A 388 4.26 -20.01 0.84
C LYS A 388 4.94 -20.13 2.21
N GLU A 389 5.58 -19.07 2.63
CA GLU A 389 6.22 -18.99 3.95
C GLU A 389 5.24 -18.57 5.05
N LYS A 390 3.98 -18.24 4.76
CA LYS A 390 2.99 -17.70 5.71
C LYS A 390 3.59 -16.57 6.54
N MET A 391 4.20 -15.62 5.83
CA MET A 391 4.99 -14.56 6.43
C MET A 391 4.55 -13.19 5.92
N VAL A 392 4.49 -12.21 6.82
CA VAL A 392 4.31 -10.79 6.53
C VAL A 392 5.49 -10.03 7.09
N CYS A 393 6.08 -9.15 6.29
CA CYS A 393 7.21 -8.33 6.69
C CYS A 393 6.98 -6.88 6.27
N LEU A 394 7.37 -5.95 7.14
CA LEU A 394 7.41 -4.52 6.83
C LEU A 394 8.71 -3.91 7.34
N ILE A 395 9.21 -2.95 6.56
CA ILE A 395 10.26 -2.01 6.97
C ILE A 395 9.67 -0.62 6.78
N MET A 396 9.53 0.12 7.88
CA MET A 396 8.88 1.43 7.89
C MET A 396 9.90 2.50 8.25
N THR A 397 10.26 3.35 7.29
CA THR A 397 11.13 4.52 7.50
C THR A 397 10.49 5.78 6.94
N GLN A 398 11.10 6.95 7.21
CA GLN A 398 10.65 8.23 6.68
C GLN A 398 11.85 9.01 6.12
N GLN A 399 12.55 8.40 5.15
CA GLN A 399 13.71 8.98 4.49
C GLN A 399 13.64 8.74 2.98
N ASN A 400 13.63 9.83 2.19
CA ASN A 400 13.59 9.74 0.73
C ASN A 400 14.12 11.04 0.06
N PRO A 401 15.10 10.95 -0.89
CA PRO A 401 15.82 9.73 -1.22
C PRO A 401 16.66 9.21 -0.06
N ASN A 402 17.12 7.97 -0.17
CA ASN A 402 18.13 7.36 0.66
C ASN A 402 19.12 6.61 -0.23
N SER A 403 20.32 7.16 -0.39
CA SER A 403 21.40 6.59 -1.22
C SER A 403 21.87 5.21 -0.73
N HIS A 404 21.54 4.86 0.50
CA HIS A 404 21.94 3.62 1.16
C HIS A 404 20.76 2.69 1.44
N PHE A 405 19.72 2.72 0.59
CA PHE A 405 18.50 1.89 0.79
C PHE A 405 18.73 0.39 0.60
N ASP A 406 19.91 -0.03 0.22
CA ASP A 406 20.31 -1.44 0.05
C ASP A 406 20.19 -2.29 1.33
N TYR A 407 20.06 -1.66 2.51
CA TYR A 407 19.77 -2.37 3.75
C TYR A 407 18.43 -3.14 3.69
N GLY A 408 17.47 -2.68 2.90
CA GLY A 408 16.20 -3.37 2.70
C GLY A 408 16.40 -4.78 2.15
N ASP A 409 17.18 -4.93 1.08
CA ASP A 409 17.50 -6.24 0.49
C ASP A 409 18.30 -7.12 1.45
N LYS A 410 19.22 -6.52 2.22
CA LYS A 410 19.99 -7.23 3.23
C LYS A 410 19.10 -7.76 4.35
N ILE A 411 18.10 -6.99 4.79
CA ILE A 411 17.10 -7.45 5.77
C ILE A 411 16.29 -8.62 5.20
N VAL A 412 15.84 -8.55 3.95
CA VAL A 412 15.17 -9.68 3.27
C VAL A 412 16.04 -10.93 3.34
N ASN A 413 17.33 -10.83 2.99
CA ASN A 413 18.26 -11.96 3.03
C ASN A 413 18.42 -12.55 4.44
N ILE A 414 18.52 -11.69 5.47
CA ILE A 414 18.61 -12.12 6.87
C ILE A 414 17.33 -12.86 7.31
N ILE A 415 16.16 -12.31 6.97
CA ILE A 415 14.86 -12.90 7.32
C ILE A 415 14.73 -14.29 6.72
N TYR A 416 14.89 -14.43 5.40
CA TYR A 416 14.77 -15.73 4.74
C TYR A 416 15.91 -16.70 5.15
N GLY A 417 17.12 -16.19 5.37
CA GLY A 417 18.22 -16.98 5.91
C GLY A 417 18.03 -17.44 7.36
N SER A 418 17.06 -16.87 8.09
CA SER A 418 16.69 -17.29 9.43
C SER A 418 15.60 -18.37 9.49
N LEU A 419 14.93 -18.66 8.37
CA LEU A 419 13.95 -19.75 8.26
C LEU A 419 14.66 -21.11 8.38
N LYS A 420 13.97 -22.08 9.05
CA LYS A 420 14.47 -23.45 9.26
C LYS A 420 13.74 -24.44 8.36
#